data_c7f8afad95c595091c5726f81bf1e39a
#
_entry.id   c7f8afad95c595091c5726f81bf1e39a
#
_cell.length_a   1.000
_cell.length_b   1.000
_cell.length_c   1.000
_cell.angle_alpha   90.00
_cell.angle_beta   90.00
_cell.angle_gamma   90.00
#
_symmetry.space_group_name_H-M   'P 1'
#
loop_
_entity.id
_entity.type
_entity.pdbx_description
1 polymer ?
#
loop_
_entity_poly.entity_id
_entity_poly.type
_entity_poly.pdbx_seq_one_letter_code
_entity_poly.pdbx_strand_id
1 'polypeptide(L)'
;MIEWLNNIDIELMVFLNSFNNEYFDHVFWMISGKLTWIPLYLTVIAILFRKNRKQAIYLLLLTGVLILLADQISSGIIKPLVHRLRPSHTPAIEEILHYVNGYRGGPFGFVSSHAANTVAFAGFFSLVFGNRTFTVISILWALLVSYSRIYLGVHFPGDILGGLAVGVFAAFVTYFIYRKFSRHKRLDGCCEQPFSGSDINVATTVLLANTGIIFIISAFL
;
A
#
# COMPACT_ATOMS: atom_id res chain seq x y z
N MET A 1 -22.89 -5.08 -19.45
CA MET A 1 -21.50 -4.56 -19.24
C MET A 1 -21.04 -4.75 -17.79
N ILE A 2 -21.79 -4.31 -16.77
CA ILE A 2 -21.42 -4.47 -15.34
C ILE A 2 -21.36 -5.94 -14.93
N GLU A 3 -22.34 -6.77 -15.33
CA GLU A 3 -22.35 -8.22 -15.04
C GLU A 3 -21.15 -8.95 -15.65
N TRP A 4 -20.77 -8.61 -16.88
CA TRP A 4 -19.61 -9.21 -17.54
C TRP A 4 -18.31 -8.87 -16.81
N LEU A 5 -18.11 -7.61 -16.38
CA LEU A 5 -16.95 -7.22 -15.57
C LEU A 5 -16.92 -7.92 -14.21
N ASN A 6 -18.09 -8.10 -13.59
CA ASN A 6 -18.19 -8.82 -12.32
C ASN A 6 -17.86 -10.31 -12.47
N ASN A 7 -18.27 -10.95 -13.55
CA ASN A 7 -17.94 -12.35 -13.83
C ASN A 7 -16.43 -12.53 -14.04
N ILE A 8 -15.79 -11.66 -14.82
CA ILE A 8 -14.32 -11.70 -14.99
C ILE A 8 -13.62 -11.50 -13.64
N ASP A 9 -14.10 -10.60 -12.81
CA ASP A 9 -13.48 -10.33 -11.51
C ASP A 9 -13.62 -11.54 -10.56
N ILE A 10 -14.75 -12.26 -10.62
CA ILE A 10 -14.97 -13.52 -9.90
C ILE A 10 -14.02 -14.62 -10.42
N GLU A 11 -13.95 -14.81 -11.73
CA GLU A 11 -13.08 -15.84 -12.34
C GLU A 11 -11.60 -15.58 -12.00
N LEU A 12 -11.15 -14.33 -12.12
CA LEU A 12 -9.79 -13.92 -11.75
C LEU A 12 -9.54 -14.12 -10.24
N MET A 13 -10.54 -13.83 -9.39
CA MET A 13 -10.42 -14.03 -7.94
C MET A 13 -10.20 -15.51 -7.63
N VAL A 14 -11.05 -16.40 -8.15
CA VAL A 14 -10.94 -17.85 -7.92
C VAL A 14 -9.62 -18.38 -8.46
N PHE A 15 -9.23 -17.97 -9.67
CA PHE A 15 -7.96 -18.38 -10.28
C PHE A 15 -6.75 -17.94 -9.46
N LEU A 16 -6.67 -16.65 -9.08
CA LEU A 16 -5.51 -16.12 -8.34
C LEU A 16 -5.43 -16.63 -6.90
N ASN A 17 -6.57 -16.90 -6.26
CA ASN A 17 -6.64 -17.45 -4.92
C ASN A 17 -6.33 -18.97 -4.89
N SER A 18 -6.47 -19.68 -6.01
CA SER A 18 -6.15 -21.12 -6.11
C SER A 18 -4.65 -21.44 -5.97
N PHE A 19 -3.75 -20.46 -6.18
CA PHE A 19 -2.31 -20.61 -5.98
C PHE A 19 -1.96 -20.50 -4.49
N ASN A 20 -2.47 -21.39 -3.67
CA ASN A 20 -2.26 -21.39 -2.23
C ASN A 20 -1.49 -22.63 -1.75
N ASN A 21 -0.71 -22.48 -0.70
CA ASN A 21 -0.07 -23.53 0.06
C ASN A 21 0.35 -22.99 1.44
N GLU A 22 0.66 -23.90 2.37
CA GLU A 22 0.98 -23.58 3.76
C GLU A 22 2.13 -22.56 3.90
N TYR A 23 3.20 -22.71 3.12
CA TYR A 23 4.32 -21.76 3.11
C TYR A 23 3.89 -20.35 2.71
N PHE A 24 3.15 -20.21 1.61
CA PHE A 24 2.66 -18.91 1.17
C PHE A 24 1.55 -18.36 2.04
N ASP A 25 0.84 -19.18 2.81
CA ASP A 25 -0.11 -18.70 3.82
C ASP A 25 0.61 -17.85 4.87
N HIS A 26 1.72 -18.34 5.40
CA HIS A 26 2.56 -17.58 6.33
C HIS A 26 3.15 -16.33 5.69
N VAL A 27 3.68 -16.44 4.47
CA VAL A 27 4.25 -15.30 3.72
C VAL A 27 3.23 -14.20 3.54
N PHE A 28 2.07 -14.50 2.94
CA PHE A 28 1.09 -13.45 2.62
C PHE A 28 0.32 -12.94 3.83
N TRP A 29 0.18 -13.76 4.88
CA TRP A 29 -0.30 -13.29 6.17
C TRP A 29 0.59 -12.20 6.76
N MET A 30 1.90 -12.41 6.80
CA MET A 30 2.87 -11.43 7.28
C MET A 30 2.95 -10.21 6.35
N ILE A 31 2.99 -10.39 5.02
CA ILE A 31 3.01 -9.28 4.06
C ILE A 31 1.79 -8.38 4.20
N SER A 32 0.61 -8.95 4.47
CA SER A 32 -0.63 -8.20 4.69
C SER A 32 -0.65 -7.46 6.03
N GLY A 33 0.20 -7.85 6.98
CA GLY A 33 0.27 -7.30 8.32
C GLY A 33 0.80 -5.85 8.34
N LYS A 34 0.05 -4.93 9.00
CA LYS A 34 0.49 -3.53 9.11
C LYS A 34 1.76 -3.36 9.94
N LEU A 35 1.93 -4.16 11.00
CA LEU A 35 3.06 -4.08 11.91
C LEU A 35 4.35 -4.61 11.28
N THR A 36 4.25 -5.47 10.31
CA THR A 36 5.38 -6.03 9.57
C THR A 36 6.25 -4.95 8.94
N TRP A 37 5.67 -3.82 8.55
CA TRP A 37 6.35 -2.74 7.83
C TRP A 37 6.85 -1.60 8.75
N ILE A 38 6.77 -1.78 10.08
CA ILE A 38 7.33 -0.81 11.06
C ILE A 38 8.80 -0.47 10.77
N PRO A 39 9.71 -1.45 10.46
CA PRO A 39 11.10 -1.12 10.16
C PRO A 39 11.25 -0.14 8.99
N LEU A 40 10.46 -0.30 7.92
CA LEU A 40 10.44 0.63 6.80
C LEU A 40 10.01 2.03 7.23
N TYR A 41 8.88 2.13 7.97
CA TYR A 41 8.35 3.42 8.40
C TYR A 41 9.31 4.16 9.32
N LEU A 42 9.92 3.47 10.29
CA LEU A 42 10.93 4.06 11.18
C LEU A 42 12.17 4.50 10.41
N THR A 43 12.60 3.74 9.41
CA THR A 43 13.74 4.12 8.55
C THR A 43 13.44 5.39 7.76
N VAL A 44 12.26 5.49 7.14
CA VAL A 44 11.85 6.71 6.44
C VAL A 44 11.81 7.91 7.40
N ILE A 45 11.23 7.75 8.59
CA ILE A 45 11.21 8.78 9.63
C ILE A 45 12.64 9.22 9.99
N ALA A 46 13.55 8.28 10.23
CA ALA A 46 14.94 8.58 10.57
C ALA A 46 15.64 9.38 9.44
N ILE A 47 15.44 8.98 8.18
CA ILE A 47 15.98 9.70 7.01
C ILE A 47 15.47 11.15 6.97
N LEU A 48 14.18 11.36 7.22
CA LEU A 48 13.60 12.71 7.24
C LEU A 48 14.24 13.57 8.33
N PHE A 49 14.44 13.05 9.55
CA PHE A 49 15.03 13.81 10.66
C PHE A 49 16.53 14.07 10.51
N ARG A 50 17.28 13.19 9.83
CA ARG A 50 18.71 13.41 9.56
C ARG A 50 18.97 14.66 8.74
N LYS A 51 18.02 15.09 7.94
CA LYS A 51 18.19 16.23 7.03
C LYS A 51 17.87 17.57 7.71
N ASN A 52 16.63 17.73 8.13
CA ASN A 52 16.15 18.96 8.77
C ASN A 52 14.89 18.70 9.59
N ARG A 53 14.93 19.01 10.89
CA ARG A 53 13.82 18.74 11.82
C ARG A 53 12.49 19.39 11.40
N LYS A 54 12.52 20.63 10.90
CA LYS A 54 11.30 21.34 10.46
C LYS A 54 10.69 20.67 9.21
N GLN A 55 11.55 20.30 8.25
CA GLN A 55 11.12 19.59 7.05
C GLN A 55 10.61 18.20 7.39
N ALA A 56 11.26 17.48 8.32
CA ALA A 56 10.80 16.16 8.78
C ALA A 56 9.39 16.24 9.37
N ILE A 57 9.15 17.16 10.30
CA ILE A 57 7.82 17.36 10.90
C ILE A 57 6.78 17.68 9.82
N TYR A 58 7.12 18.56 8.89
CA TYR A 58 6.21 18.91 7.79
C TYR A 58 5.86 17.70 6.91
N LEU A 59 6.86 16.89 6.51
CA LEU A 59 6.64 15.67 5.71
C LEU A 59 5.87 14.60 6.50
N LEU A 60 6.07 14.48 7.81
CA LEU A 60 5.30 13.57 8.65
C LEU A 60 3.83 14.00 8.75
N LEU A 61 3.56 15.29 8.91
CA LEU A 61 2.19 15.82 8.89
C LEU A 61 1.52 15.55 7.54
N LEU A 62 2.24 15.78 6.44
CA LEU A 62 1.75 15.46 5.09
C LEU A 62 1.52 13.96 4.90
N THR A 63 2.37 13.10 5.47
CA THR A 63 2.15 11.64 5.45
C THR A 63 0.89 11.26 6.23
N GLY A 64 0.63 11.92 7.35
CA GLY A 64 -0.64 11.77 8.09
C GLY A 64 -1.85 12.16 7.23
N VAL A 65 -1.78 13.31 6.55
CA VAL A 65 -2.83 13.77 5.62
C VAL A 65 -2.98 12.79 4.44
N LEU A 66 -1.89 12.28 3.87
CA LEU A 66 -1.88 11.31 2.80
C LEU A 66 -2.66 10.03 3.15
N ILE A 67 -2.33 9.43 4.29
CA ILE A 67 -2.98 8.19 4.75
C ILE A 67 -4.43 8.47 5.11
N LEU A 68 -4.73 9.57 5.81
CA LEU A 68 -6.09 9.98 6.12
C LEU A 68 -6.92 10.15 4.83
N LEU A 69 -6.38 10.82 3.82
CA LEU A 69 -7.06 11.05 2.55
C LEU A 69 -7.34 9.72 1.83
N ALA A 70 -6.33 8.84 1.70
CA ALA A 70 -6.49 7.54 1.07
C ALA A 70 -7.49 6.65 1.81
N ASP A 71 -7.46 6.62 3.16
CA ASP A 71 -8.36 5.82 3.97
C ASP A 71 -9.79 6.38 3.97
N GLN A 72 -9.97 7.69 4.11
CA GLN A 72 -11.30 8.31 4.09
C GLN A 72 -11.97 8.17 2.72
N ILE A 73 -11.25 8.33 1.63
CA ILE A 73 -11.82 8.10 0.28
C ILE A 73 -12.21 6.63 0.13
N SER A 74 -11.32 5.70 0.48
CA SER A 74 -11.57 4.26 0.29
C SER A 74 -12.60 3.70 1.26
N SER A 75 -12.43 3.91 2.57
CA SER A 75 -13.23 3.29 3.63
C SER A 75 -14.38 4.16 4.11
N GLY A 76 -14.20 5.49 4.15
CA GLY A 76 -15.19 6.42 4.65
C GLY A 76 -16.24 6.82 3.61
N ILE A 77 -15.88 6.86 2.33
CA ILE A 77 -16.77 7.34 1.26
C ILE A 77 -17.16 6.19 0.33
N ILE A 78 -16.21 5.57 -0.36
CA ILE A 78 -16.52 4.63 -1.46
C ILE A 78 -17.18 3.35 -0.93
N LYS A 79 -16.67 2.73 0.14
CA LYS A 79 -17.27 1.50 0.69
C LYS A 79 -18.71 1.67 1.11
N PRO A 80 -19.08 2.74 1.86
CA PRO A 80 -20.48 2.98 2.25
C PRO A 80 -21.39 3.37 1.08
N LEU A 81 -20.84 3.82 -0.06
CA LEU A 81 -21.65 4.16 -1.23
C LEU A 81 -21.87 2.96 -2.15
N VAL A 82 -20.85 2.11 -2.33
CA VAL A 82 -20.89 1.02 -3.33
C VAL A 82 -21.49 -0.26 -2.74
N HIS A 83 -21.30 -0.52 -1.44
CA HIS A 83 -21.78 -1.73 -0.74
C HIS A 83 -21.42 -3.08 -1.43
N ARG A 84 -20.35 -3.12 -2.24
CA ARG A 84 -19.92 -4.36 -2.88
C ARG A 84 -19.40 -5.34 -1.83
N LEU A 85 -20.00 -6.53 -1.78
CA LEU A 85 -19.55 -7.60 -0.89
C LEU A 85 -18.11 -8.02 -1.22
N ARG A 86 -17.37 -8.44 -0.19
CA ARG A 86 -16.07 -9.11 -0.38
C ARG A 86 -16.24 -10.49 -0.97
N PRO A 87 -15.20 -11.07 -1.62
CA PRO A 87 -15.22 -12.48 -2.03
C PRO A 87 -15.65 -13.42 -0.90
N SER A 88 -15.13 -13.19 0.31
CA SER A 88 -15.41 -13.94 1.52
C SER A 88 -16.85 -13.83 2.07
N HIS A 89 -17.69 -13.00 1.49
CA HIS A 89 -19.10 -12.79 1.82
C HIS A 89 -19.99 -12.88 0.57
N THR A 90 -19.44 -13.38 -0.57
CA THR A 90 -20.18 -13.56 -1.80
C THR A 90 -20.64 -15.02 -1.89
N PRO A 91 -21.95 -15.33 -1.78
CA PRO A 91 -22.45 -16.70 -1.65
C PRO A 91 -22.02 -17.64 -2.80
N ALA A 92 -21.79 -17.09 -4.02
CA ALA A 92 -21.41 -17.86 -5.19
C ALA A 92 -19.99 -18.47 -5.09
N ILE A 93 -19.10 -17.92 -4.25
CA ILE A 93 -17.68 -18.31 -4.23
C ILE A 93 -17.11 -18.46 -2.81
N GLU A 94 -17.80 -18.02 -1.77
CA GLU A 94 -17.26 -17.99 -0.41
C GLU A 94 -16.84 -19.36 0.14
N GLU A 95 -17.44 -20.43 -0.34
CA GLU A 95 -17.12 -21.80 0.10
C GLU A 95 -15.95 -22.44 -0.68
N ILE A 96 -15.61 -21.90 -1.84
CA ILE A 96 -14.55 -22.44 -2.70
C ILE A 96 -13.22 -21.71 -2.58
N LEU A 97 -13.21 -20.55 -1.89
CA LEU A 97 -12.01 -19.75 -1.70
C LEU A 97 -11.17 -20.24 -0.51
N HIS A 98 -9.86 -20.12 -0.68
CA HIS A 98 -8.90 -20.35 0.41
C HIS A 98 -8.81 -19.11 1.31
N TYR A 99 -8.85 -19.34 2.65
CA TYR A 99 -8.74 -18.31 3.68
C TYR A 99 -7.63 -18.66 4.66
N VAL A 100 -6.66 -17.78 4.78
CA VAL A 100 -5.58 -17.95 5.76
C VAL A 100 -6.09 -17.62 7.17
N ASN A 101 -5.86 -18.51 8.10
CA ASN A 101 -6.30 -18.41 9.52
C ASN A 101 -7.81 -18.11 9.69
N GLY A 102 -8.64 -18.49 8.72
CA GLY A 102 -10.08 -18.22 8.75
C GLY A 102 -10.45 -16.73 8.65
N TYR A 103 -9.52 -15.87 8.25
CA TYR A 103 -9.73 -14.43 8.16
C TYR A 103 -10.61 -14.06 6.96
N ARG A 104 -11.77 -13.48 7.22
CA ARG A 104 -12.74 -13.08 6.19
C ARG A 104 -12.89 -11.56 6.01
N GLY A 105 -12.40 -10.77 6.97
CA GLY A 105 -12.56 -9.31 6.97
C GLY A 105 -14.01 -8.85 7.21
N GLY A 106 -14.29 -7.57 6.98
CA GLY A 106 -15.65 -7.02 7.08
C GLY A 106 -16.45 -7.25 5.77
N PRO A 107 -17.77 -6.93 5.75
CA PRO A 107 -18.66 -7.31 4.63
C PRO A 107 -18.32 -6.65 3.30
N PHE A 108 -17.94 -5.37 3.29
CA PHE A 108 -17.73 -4.62 2.05
C PHE A 108 -16.26 -4.53 1.62
N GLY A 109 -16.01 -4.72 0.31
CA GLY A 109 -14.66 -4.82 -0.28
C GLY A 109 -14.21 -3.61 -1.07
N PHE A 110 -15.06 -3.04 -1.90
CA PHE A 110 -14.68 -2.00 -2.87
C PHE A 110 -14.58 -0.61 -2.24
N VAL A 111 -13.45 0.07 -2.32
CA VAL A 111 -12.15 -0.33 -2.86
C VAL A 111 -11.23 -0.84 -1.73
N SER A 112 -10.11 -1.49 -2.07
CA SER A 112 -9.15 -1.96 -1.07
C SER A 112 -8.36 -0.82 -0.43
N SER A 113 -8.57 -0.57 0.87
CA SER A 113 -7.80 0.44 1.62
C SER A 113 -6.35 0.04 1.86
N HIS A 114 -6.01 -1.25 1.91
CA HIS A 114 -4.61 -1.69 1.95
C HIS A 114 -3.88 -1.28 0.68
N ALA A 115 -4.46 -1.54 -0.49
CA ALA A 115 -3.89 -1.11 -1.77
C ALA A 115 -3.78 0.43 -1.85
N ALA A 116 -4.84 1.15 -1.45
CA ALA A 116 -4.85 2.61 -1.46
C ALA A 116 -3.73 3.20 -0.59
N ASN A 117 -3.60 2.75 0.66
CA ASN A 117 -2.63 3.29 1.60
C ASN A 117 -1.18 2.95 1.21
N THR A 118 -0.90 1.72 0.76
CA THR A 118 0.47 1.33 0.38
C THR A 118 0.93 2.02 -0.90
N VAL A 119 0.05 2.15 -1.90
CA VAL A 119 0.35 2.89 -3.14
C VAL A 119 0.47 4.39 -2.88
N ALA A 120 -0.37 4.95 -2.02
CA ALA A 120 -0.25 6.35 -1.61
C ALA A 120 1.12 6.62 -0.98
N PHE A 121 1.54 5.79 -0.02
CA PHE A 121 2.85 5.89 0.62
C PHE A 121 4.00 5.73 -0.39
N ALA A 122 4.01 4.65 -1.17
CA ALA A 122 5.03 4.39 -2.17
C ALA A 122 5.14 5.52 -3.20
N GLY A 123 4.01 5.96 -3.75
CA GLY A 123 3.95 7.03 -4.75
C GLY A 123 4.42 8.38 -4.20
N PHE A 124 3.95 8.77 -3.02
CA PHE A 124 4.35 10.04 -2.41
C PHE A 124 5.84 10.10 -2.13
N PHE A 125 6.42 9.08 -1.47
CA PHE A 125 7.84 9.07 -1.17
C PHE A 125 8.72 8.87 -2.41
N SER A 126 8.24 8.17 -3.44
CA SER A 126 8.90 8.13 -4.74
C SER A 126 9.07 9.51 -5.36
N LEU A 127 8.01 10.32 -5.29
CA LEU A 127 8.02 11.69 -5.81
C LEU A 127 8.88 12.64 -4.95
N VAL A 128 8.88 12.45 -3.63
CA VAL A 128 9.68 13.27 -2.69
C VAL A 128 11.16 12.94 -2.79
N PHE A 129 11.52 11.67 -2.87
CA PHE A 129 12.91 11.23 -2.92
C PHE A 129 13.53 11.34 -4.32
N GLY A 130 12.74 11.22 -5.37
CA GLY A 130 13.22 11.30 -6.76
C GLY A 130 14.24 10.22 -7.13
N ASN A 131 14.25 9.09 -6.43
CA ASN A 131 15.19 7.99 -6.62
C ASN A 131 14.51 6.83 -7.36
N ARG A 132 15.05 6.48 -8.55
CA ARG A 132 14.46 5.45 -9.41
C ARG A 132 14.40 4.07 -8.75
N THR A 133 15.48 3.67 -8.06
CA THR A 133 15.55 2.36 -7.41
C THR A 133 14.51 2.24 -6.30
N PHE A 134 14.42 3.25 -5.41
CA PHE A 134 13.39 3.30 -4.38
C PHE A 134 11.98 3.26 -5.00
N THR A 135 11.75 4.02 -6.07
CA THR A 135 10.45 4.05 -6.76
C THR A 135 10.05 2.65 -7.23
N VAL A 136 10.94 1.96 -7.97
CA VAL A 136 10.63 0.62 -8.49
C VAL A 136 10.36 -0.36 -7.34
N ILE A 137 11.23 -0.41 -6.34
CA ILE A 137 11.12 -1.36 -5.23
C ILE A 137 9.89 -1.06 -4.36
N SER A 138 9.60 0.21 -4.07
CA SER A 138 8.43 0.58 -3.26
C SER A 138 7.10 0.34 -4.00
N ILE A 139 7.06 0.52 -5.32
CA ILE A 139 5.89 0.17 -6.14
C ILE A 139 5.68 -1.35 -6.16
N LEU A 140 6.75 -2.13 -6.37
CA LEU A 140 6.67 -3.61 -6.33
C LEU A 140 6.19 -4.10 -4.96
N TRP A 141 6.68 -3.50 -3.88
CA TRP A 141 6.19 -3.77 -2.53
C TRP A 141 4.70 -3.46 -2.38
N ALA A 142 4.24 -2.30 -2.85
CA ALA A 142 2.83 -1.94 -2.76
C ALA A 142 1.93 -2.89 -3.56
N LEU A 143 2.39 -3.36 -4.72
CA LEU A 143 1.71 -4.38 -5.52
C LEU A 143 1.69 -5.75 -4.80
N LEU A 144 2.79 -6.13 -4.15
CA LEU A 144 2.88 -7.36 -3.37
C LEU A 144 1.91 -7.35 -2.17
N VAL A 145 1.85 -6.23 -1.42
CA VAL A 145 0.85 -6.05 -0.35
C VAL A 145 -0.57 -6.06 -0.91
N SER A 146 -0.79 -5.48 -2.09
CA SER A 146 -2.09 -5.49 -2.75
C SER A 146 -2.51 -6.92 -3.15
N TYR A 147 -1.58 -7.70 -3.74
CA TYR A 147 -1.81 -9.09 -4.09
C TYR A 147 -2.11 -9.97 -2.86
N SER A 148 -1.45 -9.71 -1.73
CA SER A 148 -1.73 -10.45 -0.50
C SER A 148 -3.21 -10.40 -0.11
N ARG A 149 -3.95 -9.35 -0.49
CA ARG A 149 -5.39 -9.24 -0.19
C ARG A 149 -6.25 -10.17 -1.06
N ILE A 150 -5.82 -10.44 -2.30
CA ILE A 150 -6.43 -11.45 -3.17
C ILE A 150 -6.11 -12.84 -2.63
N TYR A 151 -4.84 -13.09 -2.30
CA TYR A 151 -4.40 -14.36 -1.73
C TYR A 151 -5.18 -14.74 -0.46
N LEU A 152 -5.39 -13.78 0.44
CA LEU A 152 -6.18 -13.97 1.68
C LEU A 152 -7.70 -14.12 1.46
N GLY A 153 -8.19 -14.09 0.23
CA GLY A 153 -9.61 -14.29 -0.06
C GLY A 153 -10.52 -13.09 0.24
N VAL A 154 -9.97 -11.88 0.48
CA VAL A 154 -10.74 -10.77 1.06
C VAL A 154 -10.99 -9.58 0.14
N HIS A 155 -10.39 -9.55 -1.05
CA HIS A 155 -10.62 -8.50 -2.05
C HIS A 155 -10.59 -9.06 -3.46
N PHE A 156 -11.53 -8.65 -4.30
CA PHE A 156 -11.50 -8.89 -5.74
C PHE A 156 -10.35 -8.12 -6.40
N PRO A 157 -9.81 -8.60 -7.54
CA PRO A 157 -8.87 -7.82 -8.37
C PRO A 157 -9.38 -6.40 -8.70
N GLY A 158 -10.66 -6.23 -9.00
CA GLY A 158 -11.28 -4.93 -9.23
C GLY A 158 -11.24 -4.00 -8.01
N ASP A 159 -11.36 -4.55 -6.77
CA ASP A 159 -11.21 -3.76 -5.53
C ASP A 159 -9.78 -3.23 -5.39
N ILE A 160 -8.79 -4.05 -5.80
CA ILE A 160 -7.38 -3.65 -5.81
C ILE A 160 -7.14 -2.53 -6.82
N LEU A 161 -7.60 -2.68 -8.06
CA LEU A 161 -7.44 -1.64 -9.10
C LEU A 161 -8.05 -0.31 -8.65
N GLY A 162 -9.25 -0.33 -8.07
CA GLY A 162 -9.85 0.85 -7.47
C GLY A 162 -9.01 1.44 -6.33
N GLY A 163 -8.45 0.60 -5.47
CA GLY A 163 -7.53 1.01 -4.40
C GLY A 163 -6.24 1.66 -4.94
N LEU A 164 -5.64 1.06 -5.99
CA LEU A 164 -4.46 1.65 -6.66
C LEU A 164 -4.77 3.06 -7.19
N ALA A 165 -5.93 3.25 -7.84
CA ALA A 165 -6.33 4.55 -8.37
C ALA A 165 -6.49 5.60 -7.24
N VAL A 166 -7.13 5.24 -6.13
CA VAL A 166 -7.27 6.11 -4.95
C VAL A 166 -5.89 6.44 -4.36
N GLY A 167 -5.00 5.45 -4.23
CA GLY A 167 -3.64 5.64 -3.72
C GLY A 167 -2.80 6.60 -4.58
N VAL A 168 -2.84 6.41 -5.90
CA VAL A 168 -2.18 7.30 -6.87
C VAL A 168 -2.72 8.73 -6.76
N PHE A 169 -4.04 8.88 -6.72
CA PHE A 169 -4.68 10.19 -6.56
C PHE A 169 -4.23 10.88 -5.26
N ALA A 170 -4.27 10.18 -4.13
CA ALA A 170 -3.85 10.72 -2.83
C ALA A 170 -2.35 11.13 -2.84
N ALA A 171 -1.48 10.31 -3.46
CA ALA A 171 -0.05 10.62 -3.60
C ALA A 171 0.18 11.90 -4.40
N PHE A 172 -0.49 12.06 -5.55
CA PHE A 172 -0.34 13.26 -6.38
C PHE A 172 -0.88 14.51 -5.71
N VAL A 173 -2.05 14.45 -5.08
CA VAL A 173 -2.64 15.59 -4.35
C VAL A 173 -1.70 16.04 -3.24
N THR A 174 -1.22 15.10 -2.41
CA THR A 174 -0.33 15.42 -1.29
C THR A 174 1.03 15.93 -1.78
N TYR A 175 1.58 15.35 -2.86
CA TYR A 175 2.81 15.84 -3.46
C TYR A 175 2.67 17.24 -4.06
N PHE A 176 1.52 17.55 -4.67
CA PHE A 176 1.24 18.90 -5.16
C PHE A 176 1.23 19.92 -4.02
N ILE A 177 0.60 19.59 -2.88
CA ILE A 177 0.64 20.41 -1.67
C ILE A 177 2.08 20.60 -1.20
N TYR A 178 2.85 19.51 -1.09
CA TYR A 178 4.28 19.56 -0.73
C TYR A 178 5.05 20.51 -1.64
N ARG A 179 4.92 20.39 -2.96
CA ARG A 179 5.62 21.27 -3.93
C ARG A 179 5.24 22.72 -3.83
N LYS A 180 3.96 23.03 -3.61
CA LYS A 180 3.48 24.43 -3.48
C LYS A 180 4.14 25.11 -2.29
N PHE A 181 4.21 24.46 -1.14
CA PHE A 181 4.84 25.01 0.07
C PHE A 181 6.37 25.04 -0.01
N SER A 182 7.00 24.01 -0.61
CA SER A 182 8.46 24.00 -0.80
C SER A 182 8.93 25.07 -1.78
N ARG A 183 8.15 25.39 -2.81
CA ARG A 183 8.45 26.51 -3.74
C ARG A 183 8.42 27.86 -3.04
N HIS A 184 7.49 28.10 -2.15
CA HIS A 184 7.38 29.36 -1.40
C HIS A 184 8.62 29.59 -0.55
N LYS A 185 9.12 28.57 0.14
CA LYS A 185 10.38 28.63 0.91
C LYS A 185 11.63 28.80 0.04
N ARG A 186 11.61 28.34 -1.21
CA ARG A 186 12.74 28.48 -2.14
C ARG A 186 12.93 29.94 -2.60
N LEU A 187 11.87 30.72 -2.63
CA LEU A 187 11.93 32.18 -2.91
C LEU A 187 12.59 32.97 -1.76
N ASP A 188 12.59 32.42 -0.55
CA ASP A 188 13.24 33.00 0.63
C ASP A 188 14.73 32.62 0.77
N GLY A 189 15.38 32.13 -0.29
CA GLY A 189 16.82 31.83 -0.33
C GLY A 189 17.25 30.51 0.33
N CYS A 190 16.33 29.69 0.84
CA CYS A 190 16.63 28.38 1.40
C CYS A 190 16.60 27.30 0.30
N CYS A 191 17.75 27.05 -0.36
CA CYS A 191 17.94 25.91 -1.25
C CYS A 191 17.89 24.62 -0.43
N GLU A 192 16.75 23.94 -0.40
CA GLU A 192 16.67 22.60 0.16
C GLU A 192 17.46 21.63 -0.73
N GLN A 193 18.53 21.09 -0.19
CA GLN A 193 19.30 20.03 -0.83
C GLN A 193 18.40 18.77 -0.97
N PRO A 194 18.42 18.04 -2.09
CA PRO A 194 17.68 16.79 -2.22
C PRO A 194 18.16 15.77 -1.18
N PHE A 195 17.31 14.78 -0.86
CA PHE A 195 17.73 13.68 0.02
C PHE A 195 18.94 12.95 -0.54
N SER A 196 19.89 12.56 0.32
CA SER A 196 21.08 11.84 -0.11
C SER A 196 20.70 10.49 -0.73
N GLY A 197 21.32 10.15 -1.86
CA GLY A 197 21.11 8.83 -2.48
C GLY A 197 21.47 7.68 -1.53
N SER A 198 22.49 7.86 -0.68
CA SER A 198 22.88 6.87 0.33
C SER A 198 21.79 6.66 1.37
N ASP A 199 21.15 7.72 1.87
CA ASP A 199 20.05 7.61 2.84
C ASP A 199 18.83 6.91 2.22
N ILE A 200 18.50 7.22 0.98
CA ILE A 200 17.39 6.58 0.27
C ILE A 200 17.68 5.09 0.03
N ASN A 201 18.93 4.75 -0.29
CA ASN A 201 19.34 3.36 -0.45
C ASN A 201 19.18 2.55 0.85
N VAL A 202 19.35 3.17 2.03
CA VAL A 202 19.06 2.51 3.32
C VAL A 202 17.60 2.12 3.40
N ALA A 203 16.65 3.01 3.04
CA ALA A 203 15.22 2.66 3.04
C ALA A 203 14.91 1.52 2.06
N THR A 204 15.53 1.54 0.87
CA THR A 204 15.38 0.47 -0.12
C THR A 204 15.92 -0.86 0.40
N THR A 205 17.10 -0.84 1.02
CA THR A 205 17.72 -2.04 1.61
C THR A 205 16.87 -2.60 2.76
N VAL A 206 16.36 -1.75 3.65
CA VAL A 206 15.47 -2.18 4.76
C VAL A 206 14.19 -2.81 4.22
N LEU A 207 13.61 -2.24 3.16
CA LEU A 207 12.42 -2.79 2.52
C LEU A 207 12.68 -4.18 1.92
N LEU A 208 13.78 -4.34 1.19
CA LEU A 208 14.19 -5.62 0.61
C LEU A 208 14.55 -6.65 1.70
N ALA A 209 15.31 -6.24 2.72
CA ALA A 209 15.70 -7.11 3.83
C ALA A 209 14.47 -7.58 4.61
N ASN A 210 13.54 -6.66 4.93
CA ASN A 210 12.30 -7.02 5.63
C ASN A 210 11.45 -8.00 4.82
N THR A 211 11.34 -7.78 3.50
CA THR A 211 10.66 -8.72 2.60
C THR A 211 11.38 -10.08 2.60
N GLY A 212 12.69 -10.11 2.45
CA GLY A 212 13.49 -11.34 2.47
C GLY A 212 13.37 -12.11 3.80
N ILE A 213 13.38 -11.40 4.93
CA ILE A 213 13.17 -11.98 6.26
C ILE A 213 11.81 -12.67 6.38
N ILE A 214 10.75 -12.08 5.82
CA ILE A 214 9.42 -12.71 5.79
C ILE A 214 9.49 -14.07 5.10
N PHE A 215 10.08 -14.13 3.90
CA PHE A 215 10.22 -15.38 3.15
C PHE A 215 11.06 -16.43 3.90
N ILE A 216 12.12 -16.01 4.59
CA ILE A 216 12.97 -16.92 5.38
C ILE A 216 12.19 -17.44 6.60
N ILE A 217 11.59 -16.56 7.39
CA ILE A 217 10.86 -16.97 8.61
C ILE A 217 9.70 -17.89 8.26
N SER A 218 8.96 -17.60 7.18
CA SER A 218 7.84 -18.43 6.73
C SER A 218 8.24 -19.87 6.36
N ALA A 219 9.52 -20.12 6.07
CA ALA A 219 10.02 -21.48 5.81
C ALA A 219 10.24 -22.32 7.08
N PHE A 220 10.13 -21.70 8.26
CA PHE A 220 10.31 -22.36 9.56
C PHE A 220 9.03 -22.38 10.41
N LEU A 221 7.93 -21.84 9.90
CA LEU A 221 6.61 -21.85 10.54
C LEU A 221 5.70 -22.90 9.91
#